data_e2f4f2488c4dbe1969e3b54eff209db9
#
_entry.id   e2f4f2488c4dbe1969e3b54eff209db9
#
_cell.length_a   1.000
_cell.length_b   1.000
_cell.length_c   1.000
_cell.angle_alpha   90.00
_cell.angle_beta   90.00
_cell.angle_gamma   90.00
#
_symmetry.space_group_name_H-M   'P 1'
#
loop_
_entity.id
_entity.type
_entity.pdbx_description
1 polymer ?
#
loop_
_entity_poly.entity_id
_entity_poly.type
_entity_poly.pdbx_seq_one_letter_code
_entity_poly.pdbx_strand_id
1 'polypeptide(L)'
;MLTISNLSVQFGKRILFDEVNTTFTQGNCYGIIGANGAGKSTFLKIIAGEMDPTSGRVILEPGKRMSVLNQNHNMFDEYTVLDTVLIGNKTLHAVKSEMDALYADYDDKNADRIGELQLQFDEMNGWNAESDAATLLSNLEIGAEHHYTLMGEMDGKLKVRVLLAQALFGNPDVLIMDEPTNDLDFETIGWLENFLANYENTVLVVSHDRHFLDAVCTHISDIDFAKITHYSGNYTFWYESSQLAARQKAQQNKKAEEKKAELEEFIRRFSANVAKSKQATSRKKMIEKLNLDEIKPSSRRYPAIIFDTEREAGDQILNVQNLSASQDGDVLFKDVHLNMAKGDKIVVFSKDSRATTAFYDILNGLKKQDSGTFDWGVTTTQSYLPVENHSFFERDYTLVDWLRQ
;
A
#
# COMPACT_ATOMS: atom_id res chain seq x y z
N MET A 1 -11.78 -11.58 -15.58
CA MET A 1 -12.14 -10.16 -15.70
C MET A 1 -12.92 -9.72 -14.48
N LEU A 2 -12.55 -8.61 -13.88
CA LEU A 2 -13.22 -8.02 -12.71
C LEU A 2 -13.86 -6.69 -13.15
N THR A 3 -15.18 -6.57 -12.99
CA THR A 3 -15.95 -5.41 -13.44
C THR A 3 -16.68 -4.76 -12.27
N ILE A 4 -16.61 -3.44 -12.19
CA ILE A 4 -17.29 -2.62 -11.21
C ILE A 4 -18.31 -1.76 -11.95
N SER A 5 -19.55 -1.77 -11.50
CA SER A 5 -20.66 -1.06 -12.14
C SER A 5 -21.39 -0.16 -11.16
N ASN A 6 -21.44 1.14 -11.45
CA ASN A 6 -22.17 2.18 -10.72
C ASN A 6 -21.87 2.17 -9.21
N LEU A 7 -20.60 1.93 -8.85
CA LEU A 7 -20.18 1.83 -7.46
C LEU A 7 -20.22 3.20 -6.80
N SER A 8 -21.00 3.33 -5.74
CA SER A 8 -21.00 4.51 -4.87
C SER A 8 -20.82 4.08 -3.42
N VAL A 9 -20.04 4.85 -2.68
CA VAL A 9 -19.73 4.61 -1.28
C VAL A 9 -19.77 5.92 -0.51
N GLN A 10 -20.60 5.97 0.54
CA GLN A 10 -20.77 7.15 1.35
C GLN A 10 -20.77 6.78 2.83
N PHE A 11 -20.02 7.55 3.64
CA PHE A 11 -20.02 7.48 5.09
C PHE A 11 -20.57 8.78 5.68
N GLY A 12 -21.79 8.75 6.15
CA GLY A 12 -22.50 9.94 6.61
C GLY A 12 -22.59 11.01 5.50
N LYS A 13 -21.91 12.15 5.65
CA LYS A 13 -21.87 13.22 4.64
C LYS A 13 -20.69 13.10 3.67
N ARG A 14 -19.77 12.18 3.90
CA ARG A 14 -18.56 12.03 3.09
C ARG A 14 -18.78 11.00 1.99
N ILE A 15 -18.70 11.44 0.74
CA ILE A 15 -18.72 10.57 -0.43
C ILE A 15 -17.26 10.17 -0.73
N LEU A 16 -16.99 8.87 -0.75
CA LEU A 16 -15.70 8.31 -1.17
C LEU A 16 -15.68 7.97 -2.67
N PHE A 17 -16.75 7.36 -3.15
CA PHE A 17 -16.93 7.01 -4.55
C PHE A 17 -18.33 7.39 -5.00
N ASP A 18 -18.44 7.83 -6.26
CA ASP A 18 -19.67 8.31 -6.85
C ASP A 18 -19.81 7.77 -8.27
N GLU A 19 -20.73 6.79 -8.46
CA GLU A 19 -21.03 6.14 -9.73
C GLU A 19 -19.77 5.68 -10.51
N VAL A 20 -18.85 5.00 -9.82
CA VAL A 20 -17.62 4.49 -10.43
C VAL A 20 -17.96 3.29 -11.31
N ASN A 21 -17.52 3.36 -12.56
CA ASN A 21 -17.58 2.27 -13.53
C ASN A 21 -16.16 1.99 -14.00
N THR A 22 -15.69 0.76 -13.79
CA THR A 22 -14.32 0.40 -14.15
C THR A 22 -14.17 -1.11 -14.34
N THR A 23 -13.15 -1.51 -15.11
CA THR A 23 -12.86 -2.89 -15.42
C THR A 23 -11.37 -3.16 -15.31
N PHE A 24 -11.03 -4.26 -14.64
CA PHE A 24 -9.67 -4.76 -14.53
C PHE A 24 -9.54 -6.00 -15.40
N THR A 25 -8.57 -5.97 -16.32
CA THR A 25 -8.36 -7.01 -17.32
C THR A 25 -7.21 -7.93 -16.92
N GLN A 26 -7.28 -9.18 -17.33
CA GLN A 26 -6.25 -10.19 -17.07
C GLN A 26 -4.89 -9.77 -17.64
N GLY A 27 -3.81 -10.24 -17.03
CA GLY A 27 -2.44 -9.97 -17.45
C GLY A 27 -1.94 -8.57 -17.11
N ASN A 28 -2.63 -7.85 -16.22
CA ASN A 28 -2.23 -6.49 -15.84
C ASN A 28 -2.12 -6.33 -14.33
N CYS A 29 -1.11 -5.58 -13.91
CA CYS A 29 -0.94 -5.12 -12.55
C CYS A 29 -1.38 -3.66 -12.45
N TYR A 30 -2.38 -3.40 -11.61
CA TYR A 30 -2.98 -2.08 -11.38
C TYR A 30 -2.51 -1.52 -10.05
N GLY A 31 -1.66 -0.49 -10.08
CA GLY A 31 -1.31 0.29 -8.90
C GLY A 31 -2.43 1.26 -8.54
N ILE A 32 -3.06 1.07 -7.39
CA ILE A 32 -4.13 1.94 -6.90
C ILE A 32 -3.53 3.04 -6.05
N ILE A 33 -3.64 4.28 -6.52
CA ILE A 33 -3.07 5.44 -5.86
C ILE A 33 -4.15 6.47 -5.52
N GLY A 34 -3.84 7.37 -4.60
CA GLY A 34 -4.76 8.43 -4.16
C GLY A 34 -4.26 9.08 -2.88
N ALA A 35 -4.86 10.20 -2.49
CA ALA A 35 -4.55 10.86 -1.22
C ALA A 35 -4.81 9.93 -0.02
N ASN A 36 -4.17 10.22 1.14
CA ASN A 36 -4.53 9.54 2.36
C ASN A 36 -5.99 9.82 2.71
N GLY A 37 -6.73 8.75 2.99
CA GLY A 37 -8.18 8.82 3.21
C GLY A 37 -9.02 8.97 1.93
N ALA A 38 -8.47 8.84 0.71
CA ALA A 38 -9.24 8.82 -0.54
C ALA A 38 -10.11 7.56 -0.69
N GLY A 39 -9.91 6.54 0.15
CA GLY A 39 -10.69 5.32 0.14
C GLY A 39 -10.01 4.12 -0.51
N LYS A 40 -8.67 4.12 -0.69
CA LYS A 40 -7.93 3.01 -1.32
C LYS A 40 -8.24 1.66 -0.68
N SER A 41 -7.98 1.51 0.63
CA SER A 41 -8.25 0.26 1.36
C SER A 41 -9.76 -0.07 1.43
N THR A 42 -10.63 0.95 1.50
CA THR A 42 -12.08 0.75 1.42
C THR A 42 -12.48 0.16 0.07
N PHE A 43 -11.90 0.65 -1.01
CA PHE A 43 -12.12 0.14 -2.36
C PHE A 43 -11.69 -1.32 -2.48
N LEU A 44 -10.50 -1.67 -1.98
CA LEU A 44 -10.02 -3.06 -1.97
C LEU A 44 -10.94 -3.97 -1.15
N LYS A 45 -11.40 -3.54 0.03
CA LYS A 45 -12.34 -4.31 0.87
C LYS A 45 -13.69 -4.57 0.17
N ILE A 46 -14.18 -3.60 -0.59
CA ILE A 46 -15.42 -3.79 -1.37
C ILE A 46 -15.21 -4.78 -2.51
N ILE A 47 -14.08 -4.68 -3.21
CA ILE A 47 -13.74 -5.66 -4.26
C ILE A 47 -13.59 -7.06 -3.68
N ALA A 48 -12.97 -7.18 -2.51
CA ALA A 48 -12.78 -8.43 -1.78
C ALA A 48 -14.11 -9.04 -1.24
N GLY A 49 -15.20 -8.25 -1.26
CA GLY A 49 -16.49 -8.67 -0.67
C GLY A 49 -16.51 -8.60 0.86
N GLU A 50 -15.55 -7.91 1.47
CA GLU A 50 -15.48 -7.71 2.93
C GLU A 50 -16.35 -6.53 3.40
N MET A 51 -16.78 -5.69 2.46
CA MET A 51 -17.62 -4.53 2.73
C MET A 51 -18.62 -4.33 1.58
N ASP A 52 -19.88 -4.09 1.94
CA ASP A 52 -20.91 -3.75 0.96
C ASP A 52 -20.80 -2.28 0.52
N PRO A 53 -20.94 -1.97 -0.77
CA PRO A 53 -21.06 -0.61 -1.25
C PRO A 53 -22.43 0.00 -0.88
N THR A 54 -22.55 1.34 -0.89
CA THR A 54 -23.84 2.02 -0.73
C THR A 54 -24.77 1.72 -1.91
N SER A 55 -24.21 1.66 -3.14
CA SER A 55 -24.90 1.23 -4.35
C SER A 55 -23.91 0.71 -5.38
N GLY A 56 -24.42 0.04 -6.41
CA GLY A 56 -23.59 -0.60 -7.43
C GLY A 56 -23.22 -2.04 -7.10
N ARG A 57 -22.33 -2.60 -7.87
CA ARG A 57 -21.90 -4.00 -7.70
C ARG A 57 -20.51 -4.26 -8.25
N VAL A 58 -19.84 -5.25 -7.65
CA VAL A 58 -18.59 -5.85 -8.12
C VAL A 58 -18.93 -7.21 -8.73
N ILE A 59 -18.43 -7.47 -9.92
CA ILE A 59 -18.70 -8.70 -10.67
C ILE A 59 -17.35 -9.33 -11.02
N LEU A 60 -17.10 -10.48 -10.42
CA LEU A 60 -16.02 -11.38 -10.83
C LEU A 60 -16.61 -12.40 -11.81
N GLU A 61 -15.89 -12.66 -12.89
CA GLU A 61 -16.28 -13.65 -13.88
C GLU A 61 -16.43 -15.03 -13.23
N PRO A 62 -17.49 -15.79 -13.57
CA PRO A 62 -17.74 -17.11 -12.98
C PRO A 62 -16.56 -18.05 -13.16
N GLY A 63 -16.25 -18.85 -12.13
CA GLY A 63 -15.14 -19.79 -12.13
C GLY A 63 -13.77 -19.17 -11.84
N LYS A 64 -13.68 -17.84 -11.69
CA LYS A 64 -12.45 -17.14 -11.33
C LYS A 64 -12.27 -17.03 -9.83
N ARG A 65 -11.04 -17.19 -9.36
CA ARG A 65 -10.68 -17.12 -7.95
C ARG A 65 -9.98 -15.81 -7.63
N MET A 66 -10.41 -15.21 -6.53
CA MET A 66 -9.79 -14.01 -5.96
C MET A 66 -9.06 -14.38 -4.67
N SER A 67 -7.89 -13.81 -4.47
CA SER A 67 -7.11 -13.90 -3.23
C SER A 67 -6.76 -12.51 -2.73
N VAL A 68 -6.72 -12.37 -1.42
CA VAL A 68 -6.44 -11.10 -0.73
C VAL A 68 -5.32 -11.31 0.27
N LEU A 69 -4.28 -10.46 0.21
CA LEU A 69 -3.24 -10.43 1.23
C LEU A 69 -3.83 -9.92 2.55
N ASN A 70 -3.86 -10.77 3.56
CA ASN A 70 -4.42 -10.42 4.86
C ASN A 70 -3.42 -9.57 5.67
N GLN A 71 -3.90 -8.48 6.25
CA GLN A 71 -3.11 -7.60 7.11
C GLN A 71 -3.12 -8.03 8.59
N ASN A 72 -4.02 -8.93 8.98
CA ASN A 72 -4.07 -9.44 10.36
C ASN A 72 -3.12 -10.61 10.53
N HIS A 73 -1.95 -10.34 11.07
CA HIS A 73 -0.87 -11.32 11.24
C HIS A 73 -1.23 -12.45 12.22
N ASN A 74 -2.19 -12.26 13.09
CA ASN A 74 -2.56 -13.23 14.14
C ASN A 74 -3.83 -14.04 13.79
N MET A 75 -4.38 -13.87 12.62
CA MET A 75 -5.62 -14.53 12.22
C MET A 75 -5.50 -16.07 12.16
N PHE A 76 -4.28 -16.55 11.92
CA PHE A 76 -3.99 -17.96 11.70
C PHE A 76 -3.09 -18.57 12.78
N ASP A 77 -3.00 -17.97 13.98
CA ASP A 77 -2.09 -18.39 15.05
C ASP A 77 -2.29 -19.85 15.51
N GLU A 78 -3.48 -20.40 15.30
CA GLU A 78 -3.83 -21.79 15.66
C GLU A 78 -3.49 -22.81 14.54
N TYR A 79 -3.10 -22.35 13.35
CA TYR A 79 -2.75 -23.20 12.21
C TYR A 79 -1.24 -23.36 12.08
N THR A 80 -0.82 -24.45 11.45
CA THR A 80 0.59 -24.59 11.04
C THR A 80 0.92 -23.64 9.88
N VAL A 81 2.19 -23.36 9.67
CA VAL A 81 2.67 -22.57 8.53
C VAL A 81 2.18 -23.15 7.22
N LEU A 82 2.31 -24.47 7.02
CA LEU A 82 1.89 -25.14 5.79
C LEU A 82 0.37 -25.08 5.59
N ASP A 83 -0.41 -25.39 6.63
CA ASP A 83 -1.87 -25.30 6.56
C ASP A 83 -2.34 -23.87 6.28
N THR A 84 -1.68 -22.88 6.85
CA THR A 84 -1.99 -21.46 6.59
C THR A 84 -1.85 -21.14 5.11
N VAL A 85 -0.82 -21.64 4.43
CA VAL A 85 -0.66 -21.44 2.98
C VAL A 85 -1.77 -22.16 2.21
N LEU A 86 -2.09 -23.42 2.56
CA LEU A 86 -3.14 -24.20 1.89
C LEU A 86 -4.53 -23.55 2.02
N ILE A 87 -4.84 -22.88 3.14
CA ILE A 87 -6.08 -22.11 3.36
C ILE A 87 -6.23 -20.97 2.33
N GLY A 88 -5.15 -20.51 1.71
CA GLY A 88 -5.18 -19.55 0.60
C GLY A 88 -6.06 -20.00 -0.57
N ASN A 89 -6.22 -21.31 -0.78
CA ASN A 89 -7.22 -21.87 -1.66
C ASN A 89 -8.32 -22.56 -0.84
N LYS A 90 -9.32 -21.78 -0.42
CA LYS A 90 -10.41 -22.23 0.46
C LYS A 90 -11.15 -23.47 -0.05
N THR A 91 -11.37 -23.57 -1.36
CA THR A 91 -12.05 -24.71 -1.96
C THR A 91 -11.24 -25.99 -1.85
N LEU A 92 -9.96 -25.92 -2.22
CA LEU A 92 -9.02 -27.04 -2.11
C LEU A 92 -8.86 -27.48 -0.65
N HIS A 93 -8.69 -26.51 0.26
CA HIS A 93 -8.54 -26.79 1.70
C HIS A 93 -9.79 -27.46 2.27
N ALA A 94 -11.01 -27.01 1.88
CA ALA A 94 -12.26 -27.61 2.34
C ALA A 94 -12.41 -29.06 1.85
N VAL A 95 -12.11 -29.33 0.56
CA VAL A 95 -12.12 -30.69 0.00
C VAL A 95 -11.11 -31.58 0.70
N LYS A 96 -9.89 -31.09 0.93
CA LYS A 96 -8.86 -31.84 1.67
C LYS A 96 -9.32 -32.17 3.08
N SER A 97 -9.84 -31.19 3.83
CA SER A 97 -10.27 -31.36 5.22
C SER A 97 -11.45 -32.36 5.33
N GLU A 98 -12.42 -32.29 4.41
CA GLU A 98 -13.54 -33.22 4.37
C GLU A 98 -13.05 -34.66 4.04
N MET A 99 -12.14 -34.78 3.08
CA MET A 99 -11.54 -36.04 2.70
C MET A 99 -10.74 -36.68 3.84
N ASP A 100 -9.89 -35.87 4.52
CA ASP A 100 -9.10 -36.34 5.67
C ASP A 100 -10.01 -36.79 6.84
N ALA A 101 -11.10 -36.05 7.11
CA ALA A 101 -12.08 -36.42 8.13
C ALA A 101 -12.79 -37.75 7.83
N LEU A 102 -13.18 -37.97 6.55
CA LEU A 102 -13.83 -39.21 6.11
C LEU A 102 -12.87 -40.40 6.10
N TYR A 103 -11.58 -40.18 5.90
CA TYR A 103 -10.57 -41.24 6.04
C TYR A 103 -10.27 -41.58 7.50
N ALA A 104 -10.33 -40.59 8.40
CA ALA A 104 -10.11 -40.83 9.84
C ALA A 104 -11.25 -41.63 10.46
N ASP A 105 -12.50 -41.47 9.98
CA ASP A 105 -13.69 -42.22 10.41
C ASP A 105 -14.34 -42.92 9.19
N TYR A 106 -13.57 -43.87 8.60
CA TYR A 106 -13.99 -44.55 7.40
C TYR A 106 -15.20 -45.47 7.64
N ASP A 107 -16.28 -45.23 6.90
CA ASP A 107 -17.47 -46.11 6.81
C ASP A 107 -17.71 -46.38 5.31
N ASP A 108 -18.03 -47.64 4.97
CA ASP A 108 -18.37 -48.08 3.59
C ASP A 108 -19.48 -47.23 2.94
N LYS A 109 -20.34 -46.63 3.75
CA LYS A 109 -21.38 -45.70 3.29
C LYS A 109 -20.83 -44.38 2.73
N ASN A 110 -19.60 -44.02 3.11
CA ASN A 110 -18.95 -42.81 2.68
C ASN A 110 -18.04 -43.00 1.44
N ALA A 111 -17.95 -44.26 0.94
CA ALA A 111 -17.02 -44.58 -0.17
C ALA A 111 -17.32 -43.76 -1.43
N ASP A 112 -18.60 -43.59 -1.79
CA ASP A 112 -18.99 -42.79 -2.96
C ASP A 112 -18.63 -41.33 -2.79
N ARG A 113 -18.81 -40.76 -1.58
CA ARG A 113 -18.44 -39.38 -1.27
C ARG A 113 -16.93 -39.17 -1.31
N ILE A 114 -16.16 -40.10 -0.80
CA ILE A 114 -14.70 -40.07 -0.89
C ILE A 114 -14.26 -40.10 -2.35
N GLY A 115 -14.87 -40.92 -3.19
CA GLY A 115 -14.59 -40.95 -4.62
C GLY A 115 -14.86 -39.61 -5.33
N GLU A 116 -15.98 -38.96 -5.02
CA GLU A 116 -16.28 -37.62 -5.54
C GLU A 116 -15.25 -36.57 -5.10
N LEU A 117 -14.87 -36.59 -3.83
CA LEU A 117 -13.86 -35.67 -3.29
C LEU A 117 -12.48 -35.89 -3.90
N GLN A 118 -12.10 -37.15 -4.13
CA GLN A 118 -10.85 -37.48 -4.81
C GLN A 118 -10.81 -36.90 -6.23
N LEU A 119 -11.91 -37.03 -7.00
CA LEU A 119 -11.98 -36.44 -8.34
C LEU A 119 -11.89 -34.91 -8.28
N GLN A 120 -12.60 -34.26 -7.36
CA GLN A 120 -12.49 -32.82 -7.18
C GLN A 120 -11.09 -32.37 -6.77
N PHE A 121 -10.44 -33.14 -5.90
CA PHE A 121 -9.09 -32.88 -5.43
C PHE A 121 -8.06 -33.02 -6.57
N ASP A 122 -8.23 -34.02 -7.43
CA ASP A 122 -7.40 -34.25 -8.61
C ASP A 122 -7.55 -33.10 -9.63
N GLU A 123 -8.80 -32.69 -9.93
CA GLU A 123 -9.11 -31.57 -10.83
C GLU A 123 -8.46 -30.26 -10.36
N MET A 124 -8.30 -30.05 -9.04
CA MET A 124 -7.63 -28.89 -8.45
C MET A 124 -6.12 -29.05 -8.28
N ASN A 125 -5.52 -30.11 -8.83
CA ASN A 125 -4.10 -30.46 -8.61
C ASN A 125 -3.73 -30.63 -7.11
N GLY A 126 -4.70 -31.11 -6.32
CA GLY A 126 -4.58 -31.17 -4.87
C GLY A 126 -3.45 -32.04 -4.34
N TRP A 127 -3.10 -33.10 -5.08
CA TRP A 127 -1.98 -34.00 -4.71
C TRP A 127 -0.62 -33.32 -4.67
N ASN A 128 -0.44 -32.24 -5.41
CA ASN A 128 0.79 -31.44 -5.42
C ASN A 128 0.72 -30.22 -4.48
N ALA A 129 -0.43 -29.96 -3.87
CA ALA A 129 -0.69 -28.75 -3.11
C ALA A 129 0.32 -28.49 -1.98
N GLU A 130 0.69 -29.52 -1.21
CA GLU A 130 1.68 -29.40 -0.13
C GLU A 130 3.09 -29.13 -0.67
N SER A 131 3.46 -29.76 -1.78
CA SER A 131 4.75 -29.52 -2.45
C SER A 131 4.82 -28.12 -3.05
N ASP A 132 3.73 -27.64 -3.66
CA ASP A 132 3.65 -26.29 -4.22
C ASP A 132 3.71 -25.24 -3.11
N ALA A 133 3.00 -25.47 -1.99
CA ALA A 133 3.05 -24.61 -0.80
C ALA A 133 4.47 -24.59 -0.19
N ALA A 134 5.11 -25.74 -0.06
CA ALA A 134 6.49 -25.86 0.44
C ALA A 134 7.49 -25.12 -0.45
N THR A 135 7.32 -25.22 -1.78
CA THR A 135 8.15 -24.51 -2.76
C THR A 135 7.99 -22.98 -2.61
N LEU A 136 6.75 -22.52 -2.46
CA LEU A 136 6.45 -21.10 -2.29
C LEU A 136 7.01 -20.56 -0.97
N LEU A 137 6.90 -21.32 0.13
CA LEU A 137 7.51 -20.99 1.42
C LEU A 137 9.03 -20.90 1.31
N SER A 138 9.66 -21.87 0.65
CA SER A 138 11.11 -21.87 0.42
C SER A 138 11.59 -20.66 -0.38
N ASN A 139 10.83 -20.25 -1.41
CA ASN A 139 11.12 -19.04 -2.19
C ASN A 139 11.01 -17.75 -1.37
N LEU A 140 10.25 -17.78 -0.29
CA LEU A 140 10.11 -16.70 0.68
C LEU A 140 11.03 -16.88 1.90
N GLU A 141 12.08 -17.69 1.77
CA GLU A 141 13.10 -17.96 2.80
C GLU A 141 12.54 -18.57 4.09
N ILE A 142 11.44 -19.33 4.00
CA ILE A 142 10.89 -20.11 5.11
C ILE A 142 11.31 -21.56 4.94
N GLY A 143 12.23 -22.01 5.79
CA GLY A 143 12.77 -23.36 5.75
C GLY A 143 11.76 -24.45 6.14
N ALA A 144 12.02 -25.67 5.68
CA ALA A 144 11.16 -26.82 5.94
C ALA A 144 10.97 -27.12 7.44
N GLU A 145 11.91 -26.71 8.28
CA GLU A 145 11.85 -26.84 9.75
C GLU A 145 10.68 -26.08 10.36
N HIS A 146 10.19 -25.04 9.70
CA HIS A 146 9.07 -24.20 10.14
C HIS A 146 7.71 -24.67 9.63
N HIS A 147 7.64 -25.57 8.63
CA HIS A 147 6.38 -25.88 7.94
C HIS A 147 5.28 -26.40 8.88
N TYR A 148 5.66 -27.13 9.92
CA TYR A 148 4.74 -27.71 10.92
C TYR A 148 4.71 -26.93 12.24
N THR A 149 5.42 -25.79 12.33
CA THR A 149 5.35 -24.89 13.47
C THR A 149 4.01 -24.11 13.42
N LEU A 150 3.42 -23.84 14.59
CA LEU A 150 2.22 -22.99 14.65
C LEU A 150 2.55 -21.55 14.30
N MET A 151 1.67 -20.91 13.56
CA MET A 151 1.81 -19.49 13.21
C MET A 151 1.98 -18.61 14.47
N GLY A 152 1.30 -18.96 15.58
CA GLY A 152 1.42 -18.24 16.87
C GLY A 152 2.84 -18.20 17.43
N GLU A 153 3.67 -19.20 17.11
CA GLU A 153 5.07 -19.32 17.58
C GLU A 153 6.07 -18.63 16.64
N MET A 154 5.62 -18.17 15.46
CA MET A 154 6.49 -17.54 14.46
C MET A 154 6.75 -16.07 14.78
N ASP A 155 7.94 -15.59 14.43
CA ASP A 155 8.26 -14.16 14.44
C ASP A 155 7.36 -13.38 13.48
N GLY A 156 7.00 -12.14 13.85
CA GLY A 156 6.07 -11.32 13.11
C GLY A 156 6.44 -11.11 11.63
N LYS A 157 7.74 -11.02 11.33
CA LYS A 157 8.22 -10.90 9.94
C LYS A 157 8.03 -12.18 9.14
N LEU A 158 8.28 -13.32 9.74
CA LEU A 158 8.05 -14.61 9.11
C LEU A 158 6.56 -14.83 8.90
N LYS A 159 5.69 -14.41 9.83
CA LYS A 159 4.22 -14.45 9.63
C LYS A 159 3.80 -13.68 8.37
N VAL A 160 4.34 -12.49 8.14
CA VAL A 160 4.04 -11.70 6.92
C VAL A 160 4.42 -12.45 5.64
N ARG A 161 5.58 -13.10 5.62
CA ARG A 161 6.01 -13.91 4.47
C ARG A 161 5.10 -15.14 4.25
N VAL A 162 4.64 -15.79 5.33
CA VAL A 162 3.66 -16.89 5.24
C VAL A 162 2.32 -16.40 4.68
N LEU A 163 1.82 -15.24 5.14
CA LEU A 163 0.58 -14.66 4.61
C LEU A 163 0.72 -14.24 3.14
N LEU A 164 1.90 -13.80 2.75
CA LEU A 164 2.19 -13.55 1.34
C LEU A 164 2.14 -14.86 0.53
N ALA A 165 2.77 -15.93 1.02
CA ALA A 165 2.65 -17.26 0.41
C ALA A 165 1.20 -17.71 0.30
N GLN A 166 0.41 -17.54 1.38
CA GLN A 166 -1.02 -17.84 1.39
C GLN A 166 -1.78 -17.10 0.28
N ALA A 167 -1.54 -15.78 0.14
CA ALA A 167 -2.22 -14.98 -0.88
C ALA A 167 -1.87 -15.40 -2.30
N LEU A 168 -0.63 -15.83 -2.54
CA LEU A 168 -0.12 -16.25 -3.84
C LEU A 168 -0.47 -17.73 -4.18
N PHE A 169 -0.80 -18.53 -3.17
CA PHE A 169 -0.99 -19.97 -3.33
C PHE A 169 -2.08 -20.33 -4.34
N GLY A 170 -1.78 -21.28 -5.20
CA GLY A 170 -2.69 -21.79 -6.23
C GLY A 170 -2.97 -20.80 -7.36
N ASN A 171 -2.11 -19.79 -7.58
CA ASN A 171 -2.15 -18.86 -8.72
C ASN A 171 -3.54 -18.19 -8.94
N PRO A 172 -4.04 -17.35 -8.02
CA PRO A 172 -5.37 -16.73 -8.13
C PRO A 172 -5.52 -15.90 -9.40
N ASP A 173 -6.74 -15.88 -9.98
CA ASP A 173 -7.06 -15.07 -11.17
C ASP A 173 -7.07 -13.56 -10.88
N VAL A 174 -7.38 -13.19 -9.63
CA VAL A 174 -7.30 -11.82 -9.13
C VAL A 174 -6.60 -11.83 -7.78
N LEU A 175 -5.50 -11.12 -7.69
CA LEU A 175 -4.71 -10.93 -6.48
C LEU A 175 -4.87 -9.50 -5.98
N ILE A 176 -5.27 -9.33 -4.71
CA ILE A 176 -5.43 -8.03 -4.07
C ILE A 176 -4.40 -7.89 -2.95
N MET A 177 -3.64 -6.80 -2.98
CA MET A 177 -2.63 -6.51 -1.97
C MET A 177 -2.72 -5.05 -1.52
N ASP A 178 -2.82 -4.85 -0.21
CA ASP A 178 -2.78 -3.52 0.41
C ASP A 178 -1.47 -3.38 1.20
N GLU A 179 -0.56 -2.53 0.74
CA GLU A 179 0.77 -2.28 1.28
C GLU A 179 1.63 -3.54 1.46
N PRO A 180 1.84 -4.36 0.41
CA PRO A 180 2.52 -5.66 0.53
C PRO A 180 4.00 -5.56 0.86
N THR A 181 4.62 -4.39 0.71
CA THR A 181 6.05 -4.15 0.99
C THR A 181 6.31 -3.82 2.46
N ASN A 182 5.26 -3.52 3.24
CA ASN A 182 5.42 -3.25 4.67
C ASN A 182 5.91 -4.50 5.39
N ASP A 183 6.82 -4.31 6.33
CA ASP A 183 7.41 -5.37 7.16
C ASP A 183 8.21 -6.46 6.40
N LEU A 184 8.43 -6.28 5.09
CA LEU A 184 9.32 -7.12 4.29
C LEU A 184 10.73 -6.51 4.22
N ASP A 185 11.74 -7.38 4.17
CA ASP A 185 13.10 -6.95 3.87
C ASP A 185 13.32 -6.76 2.36
N PHE A 186 14.45 -6.13 2.04
CA PHE A 186 14.78 -5.77 0.66
C PHE A 186 14.88 -6.98 -0.29
N GLU A 187 15.35 -8.13 0.19
CA GLU A 187 15.49 -9.35 -0.64
C GLU A 187 14.11 -9.93 -0.96
N THR A 188 13.22 -9.98 0.03
CA THR A 188 11.82 -10.43 -0.16
C THR A 188 11.03 -9.48 -1.07
N ILE A 189 11.24 -8.15 -0.95
CA ILE A 189 10.63 -7.17 -1.87
C ILE A 189 11.10 -7.41 -3.30
N GLY A 190 12.41 -7.57 -3.53
CA GLY A 190 12.97 -7.85 -4.84
C GLY A 190 12.46 -9.17 -5.45
N TRP A 191 12.28 -10.21 -4.63
CA TRP A 191 11.62 -11.43 -5.05
C TRP A 191 10.16 -11.20 -5.47
N LEU A 192 9.40 -10.45 -4.66
CA LEU A 192 7.99 -10.12 -4.94
C LEU A 192 7.86 -9.31 -6.23
N GLU A 193 8.72 -8.33 -6.46
CA GLU A 193 8.78 -7.55 -7.70
C GLU A 193 8.95 -8.45 -8.92
N ASN A 194 9.93 -9.35 -8.88
CA ASN A 194 10.18 -10.30 -9.96
C ASN A 194 9.02 -11.28 -10.17
N PHE A 195 8.40 -11.75 -9.09
CA PHE A 195 7.23 -12.62 -9.14
C PHE A 195 6.04 -11.92 -9.82
N LEU A 196 5.71 -10.71 -9.39
CA LEU A 196 4.58 -9.95 -9.90
C LEU A 196 4.80 -9.44 -11.33
N ALA A 197 6.03 -9.11 -11.71
CA ALA A 197 6.36 -8.72 -13.09
C ALA A 197 6.09 -9.84 -14.10
N ASN A 198 6.15 -11.11 -13.66
CA ASN A 198 5.88 -12.29 -14.48
C ASN A 198 4.49 -12.90 -14.22
N TYR A 199 3.64 -12.22 -13.43
CA TYR A 199 2.32 -12.74 -13.08
C TYR A 199 1.32 -12.56 -14.21
N GLU A 200 0.77 -13.65 -14.72
CA GLU A 200 -0.10 -13.65 -15.91
C GLU A 200 -1.56 -13.26 -15.61
N ASN A 201 -1.93 -13.19 -14.35
CA ASN A 201 -3.29 -12.86 -13.92
C ASN A 201 -3.44 -11.38 -13.52
N THR A 202 -4.58 -11.00 -12.98
CA THR A 202 -4.85 -9.61 -12.57
C THR A 202 -4.32 -9.34 -11.18
N VAL A 203 -3.57 -8.27 -11.01
CA VAL A 203 -3.10 -7.80 -9.71
C VAL A 203 -3.66 -6.41 -9.42
N LEU A 204 -4.20 -6.22 -8.22
CA LEU A 204 -4.59 -4.92 -7.67
C LEU A 204 -3.72 -4.64 -6.45
N VAL A 205 -2.88 -3.62 -6.52
CA VAL A 205 -1.95 -3.30 -5.45
C VAL A 205 -2.05 -1.85 -5.01
N VAL A 206 -2.13 -1.63 -3.71
CA VAL A 206 -1.91 -0.32 -3.08
C VAL A 206 -0.51 -0.35 -2.49
N SER A 207 0.32 0.62 -2.79
CA SER A 207 1.61 0.82 -2.13
C SER A 207 1.99 2.29 -2.08
N HIS A 208 2.75 2.66 -1.05
CA HIS A 208 3.43 3.95 -0.95
C HIS A 208 4.85 3.91 -1.52
N ASP A 209 5.37 2.72 -1.81
CA ASP A 209 6.67 2.53 -2.45
C ASP A 209 6.57 2.78 -3.96
N ARG A 210 7.17 3.89 -4.40
CA ARG A 210 7.16 4.28 -5.82
C ARG A 210 8.02 3.37 -6.68
N HIS A 211 9.13 2.86 -6.13
CA HIS A 211 10.01 1.94 -6.84
C HIS A 211 9.27 0.64 -7.12
N PHE A 212 8.62 0.09 -6.10
CA PHE A 212 7.79 -1.11 -6.25
C PHE A 212 6.69 -0.92 -7.29
N LEU A 213 5.94 0.20 -7.24
CA LEU A 213 4.90 0.49 -8.25
C LEU A 213 5.48 0.64 -9.66
N ASP A 214 6.68 1.20 -9.81
CA ASP A 214 7.34 1.31 -11.12
C ASP A 214 7.82 -0.04 -11.64
N ALA A 215 8.25 -0.93 -10.77
CA ALA A 215 8.73 -2.27 -11.13
C ALA A 215 7.60 -3.20 -11.56
N VAL A 216 6.42 -3.16 -10.89
CA VAL A 216 5.37 -4.18 -11.08
C VAL A 216 4.15 -3.71 -11.85
N CYS A 217 3.81 -2.40 -11.83
CA CYS A 217 2.56 -1.93 -12.40
C CYS A 217 2.63 -1.70 -13.90
N THR A 218 1.63 -2.25 -14.61
CA THR A 218 1.35 -1.96 -16.02
C THR A 218 0.37 -0.81 -16.20
N HIS A 219 -0.46 -0.57 -15.16
CA HIS A 219 -1.49 0.47 -15.13
C HIS A 219 -1.54 1.14 -13.76
N ILE A 220 -1.88 2.42 -13.75
CA ILE A 220 -2.16 3.18 -12.52
C ILE A 220 -3.64 3.54 -12.49
N SER A 221 -4.29 3.22 -11.38
CA SER A 221 -5.68 3.56 -11.07
C SER A 221 -5.69 4.69 -10.04
N ASP A 222 -5.91 5.90 -10.50
CA ASP A 222 -5.88 7.11 -9.69
C ASP A 222 -7.26 7.39 -9.08
N ILE A 223 -7.33 7.38 -7.74
CA ILE A 223 -8.53 7.75 -6.97
C ILE A 223 -8.44 9.22 -6.60
N ASP A 224 -9.21 10.06 -7.29
CA ASP A 224 -9.34 11.48 -6.97
C ASP A 224 -10.77 11.98 -7.26
N PHE A 225 -11.25 12.96 -6.52
CA PHE A 225 -12.59 13.54 -6.67
C PHE A 225 -13.75 12.51 -6.70
N ALA A 226 -13.68 11.48 -5.88
CA ALA A 226 -14.64 10.37 -5.78
C ALA A 226 -14.79 9.54 -7.09
N LYS A 227 -13.84 9.63 -8.00
CA LYS A 227 -13.78 8.87 -9.25
C LYS A 227 -12.49 8.05 -9.31
N ILE A 228 -12.47 7.06 -10.19
CA ILE A 228 -11.28 6.27 -10.49
C ILE A 228 -10.96 6.45 -11.97
N THR A 229 -9.72 6.85 -12.24
CA THR A 229 -9.23 7.02 -13.61
C THR A 229 -8.04 6.11 -13.85
N HIS A 230 -8.09 5.32 -14.93
CA HIS A 230 -6.98 4.44 -15.31
C HIS A 230 -6.02 5.15 -16.28
N TYR A 231 -4.74 4.91 -16.03
CA TYR A 231 -3.64 5.32 -16.89
C TYR A 231 -2.83 4.09 -17.26
N SER A 232 -2.55 3.89 -18.54
CA SER A 232 -1.60 2.87 -18.99
C SER A 232 -0.18 3.34 -18.73
N GLY A 233 0.65 2.48 -18.16
CA GLY A 233 2.01 2.76 -17.75
C GLY A 233 2.20 2.66 -16.25
N ASN A 234 3.45 2.79 -15.81
CA ASN A 234 3.86 2.70 -14.41
C ASN A 234 3.65 4.02 -13.65
N TYR A 235 4.08 4.07 -12.40
CA TYR A 235 3.91 5.25 -11.53
C TYR A 235 4.62 6.50 -12.07
N THR A 236 5.85 6.37 -12.53
CA THR A 236 6.64 7.49 -13.10
C THR A 236 5.94 8.07 -14.32
N PHE A 237 5.49 7.24 -15.25
CA PHE A 237 4.75 7.70 -16.43
C PHE A 237 3.45 8.43 -16.06
N TRP A 238 2.68 7.88 -15.11
CA TRP A 238 1.49 8.54 -14.58
C TRP A 238 1.83 9.91 -13.97
N TYR A 239 2.88 9.97 -13.13
CA TYR A 239 3.28 11.19 -12.45
C TYR A 239 3.65 12.31 -13.45
N GLU A 240 4.47 12.02 -14.43
CA GLU A 240 4.88 12.97 -15.46
C GLU A 240 3.69 13.43 -16.30
N SER A 241 2.84 12.50 -16.75
CA SER A 241 1.63 12.78 -17.51
C SER A 241 0.64 13.65 -16.74
N SER A 242 0.43 13.35 -15.46
CA SER A 242 -0.46 14.11 -14.58
C SER A 242 0.03 15.55 -14.35
N GLN A 243 1.35 15.73 -14.15
CA GLN A 243 1.99 17.05 -14.02
C GLN A 243 1.86 17.88 -15.32
N LEU A 244 2.07 17.23 -16.45
CA LEU A 244 1.92 17.89 -17.76
C LEU A 244 0.47 18.35 -17.98
N ALA A 245 -0.50 17.47 -17.73
CA ALA A 245 -1.93 17.78 -17.86
C ALA A 245 -2.33 18.93 -16.91
N ALA A 246 -1.85 18.92 -15.67
CA ALA A 246 -2.11 19.99 -14.71
C ALA A 246 -1.54 21.34 -15.18
N ARG A 247 -0.31 21.37 -15.71
CA ARG A 247 0.31 22.58 -16.27
C ARG A 247 -0.45 23.11 -17.48
N GLN A 248 -0.84 22.22 -18.42
CA GLN A 248 -1.62 22.60 -19.60
C GLN A 248 -2.98 23.19 -19.20
N LYS A 249 -3.68 22.56 -18.26
CA LYS A 249 -4.97 23.04 -17.75
C LYS A 249 -4.83 24.40 -17.06
N ALA A 250 -3.77 24.60 -16.25
CA ALA A 250 -3.48 25.89 -15.62
C ALA A 250 -3.23 27.00 -16.66
N GLN A 251 -2.47 26.70 -17.72
CA GLN A 251 -2.24 27.67 -18.80
C GLN A 251 -3.52 27.99 -19.59
N GLN A 252 -4.36 26.99 -19.86
CA GLN A 252 -5.66 27.21 -20.53
C GLN A 252 -6.57 28.08 -19.70
N ASN A 253 -6.67 27.83 -18.39
CA ASN A 253 -7.49 28.63 -17.49
C ASN A 253 -6.96 30.06 -17.37
N LYS A 254 -5.65 30.26 -17.27
CA LYS A 254 -5.06 31.60 -17.27
C LYS A 254 -5.43 32.39 -18.51
N LYS A 255 -5.31 31.77 -19.71
CA LYS A 255 -5.73 32.39 -20.97
C LYS A 255 -7.22 32.68 -21.02
N ALA A 256 -8.06 31.80 -20.47
CA ALA A 256 -9.50 31.99 -20.41
C ALA A 256 -9.88 33.12 -19.43
N GLU A 257 -9.20 33.23 -18.29
CA GLU A 257 -9.37 34.35 -17.33
C GLU A 257 -8.93 35.68 -17.94
N GLU A 258 -7.78 35.76 -18.61
CA GLU A 258 -7.31 36.94 -19.31
C GLU A 258 -8.34 37.36 -20.37
N LYS A 259 -8.85 36.39 -21.14
CA LYS A 259 -9.87 36.65 -22.16
C LYS A 259 -11.20 37.11 -21.56
N LYS A 260 -11.61 36.53 -20.45
CA LYS A 260 -12.80 36.97 -19.71
C LYS A 260 -12.64 38.40 -19.22
N ALA A 261 -11.49 38.73 -18.63
CA ALA A 261 -11.19 40.09 -18.15
C ALA A 261 -11.24 41.14 -19.28
N GLU A 262 -10.64 40.84 -20.47
CA GLU A 262 -10.74 41.71 -21.67
C GLU A 262 -12.19 41.94 -22.09
N LEU A 263 -12.99 40.88 -22.14
CA LEU A 263 -14.39 40.96 -22.57
C LEU A 263 -15.24 41.75 -21.56
N GLU A 264 -15.02 41.54 -20.24
CA GLU A 264 -15.68 42.28 -19.18
C GLU A 264 -15.32 43.77 -19.20
N GLU A 265 -14.03 44.10 -19.42
CA GLU A 265 -13.60 45.50 -19.55
C GLU A 265 -14.26 46.17 -20.76
N PHE A 266 -14.33 45.49 -21.90
CA PHE A 266 -15.04 46.01 -23.05
C PHE A 266 -16.52 46.25 -22.79
N ILE A 267 -17.20 45.27 -22.15
CA ILE A 267 -18.63 45.43 -21.80
C ILE A 267 -18.80 46.61 -20.85
N ARG A 268 -17.94 46.78 -19.84
CA ARG A 268 -17.99 47.92 -18.90
C ARG A 268 -17.84 49.28 -19.63
N ARG A 269 -16.87 49.36 -20.58
CA ARG A 269 -16.64 50.62 -21.33
C ARG A 269 -17.76 50.98 -22.28
N PHE A 270 -18.46 50.03 -22.88
CA PHE A 270 -19.39 50.25 -23.99
C PHE A 270 -20.84 49.82 -23.70
N SER A 271 -21.19 49.38 -22.50
CA SER A 271 -22.56 48.97 -22.12
C SER A 271 -23.58 50.11 -22.27
N ALA A 272 -23.20 51.37 -21.98
CA ALA A 272 -24.05 52.52 -22.08
C ALA A 272 -24.14 53.15 -23.51
N ASN A 273 -23.37 52.63 -24.48
CA ASN A 273 -23.32 53.18 -25.81
C ASN A 273 -24.29 52.44 -26.77
N VAL A 274 -25.36 53.10 -27.21
CA VAL A 274 -26.44 52.52 -28.01
C VAL A 274 -25.88 51.89 -29.33
N ALA A 275 -24.89 52.54 -29.97
CA ALA A 275 -24.30 52.05 -31.23
C ALA A 275 -23.47 50.76 -31.05
N LYS A 276 -22.94 50.51 -29.83
CA LYS A 276 -22.11 49.32 -29.50
C LYS A 276 -22.84 48.30 -28.63
N SER A 277 -24.10 48.51 -28.28
CA SER A 277 -24.91 47.62 -27.44
C SER A 277 -24.98 46.19 -28.01
N LYS A 278 -25.15 46.01 -29.31
CA LYS A 278 -25.16 44.70 -29.98
C LYS A 278 -23.82 43.96 -29.77
N GLN A 279 -22.70 44.69 -29.83
CA GLN A 279 -21.36 44.12 -29.63
C GLN A 279 -21.13 43.74 -28.19
N ALA A 280 -21.60 44.52 -27.23
CA ALA A 280 -21.56 44.22 -25.79
C ALA A 280 -22.37 42.93 -25.45
N THR A 281 -23.56 42.79 -26.04
CA THR A 281 -24.41 41.59 -25.90
C THR A 281 -23.76 40.36 -26.51
N SER A 282 -23.13 40.49 -27.70
CA SER A 282 -22.38 39.38 -28.32
C SER A 282 -21.21 38.89 -27.41
N ARG A 283 -20.47 39.84 -26.82
CA ARG A 283 -19.36 39.52 -25.91
C ARG A 283 -19.81 38.93 -24.60
N LYS A 284 -20.97 39.33 -24.07
CA LYS A 284 -21.58 38.68 -22.90
C LYS A 284 -21.87 37.20 -23.18
N LYS A 285 -22.42 36.89 -24.35
CA LYS A 285 -22.63 35.50 -24.79
C LYS A 285 -21.30 34.75 -25.00
N MET A 286 -20.20 35.42 -25.35
CA MET A 286 -18.89 34.80 -25.40
C MET A 286 -18.35 34.45 -24.01
N ILE A 287 -18.56 35.28 -23.01
CA ILE A 287 -18.20 34.98 -21.61
C ILE A 287 -18.99 33.78 -21.11
N GLU A 288 -20.29 33.70 -21.37
CA GLU A 288 -21.16 32.57 -21.01
C GLU A 288 -20.70 31.24 -21.67
N LYS A 289 -20.02 31.32 -22.81
CA LYS A 289 -19.44 30.17 -23.53
C LYS A 289 -17.99 29.84 -23.10
N LEU A 290 -17.30 30.73 -22.39
CA LEU A 290 -16.00 30.47 -21.86
C LEU A 290 -16.17 29.49 -20.69
N ASN A 291 -15.99 28.20 -20.96
CA ASN A 291 -15.88 27.19 -19.93
C ASN A 291 -14.58 27.46 -19.14
N LEU A 292 -14.70 28.18 -18.03
CA LEU A 292 -13.71 28.12 -16.97
C LEU A 292 -13.95 26.80 -16.27
N ASP A 293 -13.27 25.76 -16.71
CA ASP A 293 -13.19 24.54 -15.92
C ASP A 293 -12.62 24.92 -14.55
N GLU A 294 -13.43 24.88 -13.51
CA GLU A 294 -12.91 25.02 -12.15
C GLU A 294 -11.79 23.98 -11.97
N ILE A 295 -10.54 24.45 -11.86
CA ILE A 295 -9.46 23.61 -11.39
C ILE A 295 -9.78 23.35 -9.92
N LYS A 296 -10.48 22.24 -9.66
CA LYS A 296 -10.56 21.76 -8.29
C LYS A 296 -9.12 21.48 -7.85
N PRO A 297 -8.63 22.14 -6.77
CA PRO A 297 -7.30 21.82 -6.27
C PRO A 297 -7.27 20.34 -5.92
N SER A 298 -6.21 19.63 -6.35
CA SER A 298 -6.06 18.20 -6.06
C SER A 298 -6.35 17.92 -4.59
N SER A 299 -7.05 16.83 -4.31
CA SER A 299 -7.29 16.35 -2.94
C SER A 299 -5.97 15.98 -2.23
N ARG A 300 -4.86 15.85 -2.98
CA ARG A 300 -3.52 15.58 -2.48
C ARG A 300 -2.90 16.84 -1.89
N ARG A 301 -3.32 17.17 -0.67
CA ARG A 301 -2.69 18.24 0.12
C ARG A 301 -1.65 17.62 1.03
N TYR A 302 -0.39 17.99 0.81
CA TYR A 302 0.69 17.62 1.72
C TYR A 302 0.80 18.68 2.80
N PRO A 303 0.76 18.32 4.10
CA PRO A 303 1.07 19.28 5.15
C PRO A 303 2.52 19.75 4.98
N ALA A 304 2.74 21.05 4.98
CA ALA A 304 4.08 21.60 5.06
C ALA A 304 4.53 21.59 6.51
N ILE A 305 5.51 20.75 6.84
CA ILE A 305 6.19 20.78 8.13
C ILE A 305 7.46 21.60 7.91
N ILE A 306 7.50 22.80 8.50
CA ILE A 306 8.65 23.69 8.43
C ILE A 306 9.43 23.51 9.72
N PHE A 307 10.69 23.09 9.58
CA PHE A 307 11.60 22.99 10.72
C PHE A 307 12.40 24.30 10.80
N ASP A 308 12.09 25.11 11.81
CA ASP A 308 12.88 26.26 12.18
C ASP A 308 13.86 25.86 13.29
N THR A 309 15.14 26.14 13.07
CA THR A 309 16.20 25.89 14.06
C THR A 309 16.38 27.13 14.93
N GLU A 310 16.21 27.00 16.23
CA GLU A 310 16.54 28.08 17.18
C GLU A 310 18.05 28.41 17.19
N ARG A 311 18.87 27.40 16.86
CA ARG A 311 20.33 27.53 16.80
C ARG A 311 20.88 26.66 15.67
N GLU A 312 21.82 27.20 14.93
CA GLU A 312 22.57 26.41 13.92
C GLU A 312 23.45 25.36 14.60
N ALA A 313 23.37 24.11 14.07
CA ALA A 313 24.28 23.05 14.47
C ALA A 313 25.69 23.32 13.97
N GLY A 314 26.70 22.87 14.73
CA GLY A 314 28.10 22.88 14.29
C GLY A 314 28.36 21.87 13.17
N ASP A 315 29.61 21.85 12.66
CA ASP A 315 29.98 20.98 11.54
C ASP A 315 29.98 19.48 11.90
N GLN A 316 30.32 19.14 13.14
CA GLN A 316 30.23 17.76 13.65
C GLN A 316 28.91 17.54 14.34
N ILE A 317 28.13 16.61 13.80
CA ILE A 317 26.83 16.24 14.35
C ILE A 317 26.91 15.02 15.25
N LEU A 318 27.53 13.95 14.78
CA LEU A 318 27.65 12.67 15.49
C LEU A 318 28.94 12.00 15.09
N ASN A 319 29.67 11.47 16.09
CA ASN A 319 30.84 10.62 15.88
C ASN A 319 30.61 9.30 16.65
N VAL A 320 30.69 8.17 15.96
CA VAL A 320 30.56 6.82 16.51
C VAL A 320 31.82 6.04 16.23
N GLN A 321 32.39 5.42 17.26
CA GLN A 321 33.63 4.64 17.18
C GLN A 321 33.49 3.26 17.80
N ASN A 322 33.77 2.21 17.02
CA ASN A 322 33.80 0.81 17.45
C ASN A 322 32.52 0.36 18.19
N LEU A 323 31.36 0.93 17.83
CA LEU A 323 30.10 0.65 18.51
C LEU A 323 29.66 -0.78 18.24
N SER A 324 29.35 -1.53 19.29
CA SER A 324 28.87 -2.91 19.21
C SER A 324 27.70 -3.12 20.16
N ALA A 325 26.76 -3.94 19.77
CA ALA A 325 25.64 -4.33 20.61
C ALA A 325 25.19 -5.77 20.33
N SER A 326 24.74 -6.43 21.39
CA SER A 326 24.11 -7.75 21.37
C SER A 326 22.78 -7.73 22.10
N GLN A 327 21.97 -8.74 21.85
CA GLN A 327 20.70 -8.96 22.54
C GLN A 327 20.42 -10.46 22.63
N ASP A 328 20.08 -10.94 23.82
CA ASP A 328 19.71 -12.35 24.09
C ASP A 328 20.77 -13.37 23.63
N GLY A 329 22.05 -12.96 23.58
CA GLY A 329 23.17 -13.77 23.11
C GLY A 329 23.51 -13.61 21.62
N ASP A 330 22.65 -12.96 20.84
CA ASP A 330 22.88 -12.66 19.42
C ASP A 330 23.64 -11.34 19.26
N VAL A 331 24.68 -11.32 18.41
CA VAL A 331 25.38 -10.09 18.04
C VAL A 331 24.55 -9.36 17.00
N LEU A 332 23.99 -8.19 17.36
CA LEU A 332 23.19 -7.37 16.45
C LEU A 332 24.07 -6.59 15.44
N PHE A 333 25.13 -5.97 15.94
CA PHE A 333 26.14 -5.31 15.13
C PHE A 333 27.47 -5.19 15.88
N LYS A 334 28.57 -5.07 15.14
CA LYS A 334 29.92 -5.04 15.70
C LYS A 334 30.78 -4.00 14.96
N ASP A 335 31.61 -3.30 15.75
CA ASP A 335 32.62 -2.35 15.26
C ASP A 335 32.08 -1.29 14.27
N VAL A 336 30.90 -0.73 14.56
CA VAL A 336 30.31 0.32 13.71
C VAL A 336 31.06 1.63 13.92
N HIS A 337 31.45 2.22 12.80
CA HIS A 337 32.06 3.56 12.72
C HIS A 337 31.17 4.46 11.88
N LEU A 338 30.85 5.64 12.40
CA LEU A 338 30.04 6.63 11.69
C LEU A 338 30.51 8.04 12.08
N ASN A 339 30.77 8.87 11.09
CA ASN A 339 30.98 10.30 11.28
C ASN A 339 29.96 11.06 10.45
N MET A 340 29.15 11.89 11.11
CA MET A 340 28.07 12.64 10.51
C MET A 340 28.33 14.13 10.60
N ALA A 341 28.32 14.79 9.47
CA ALA A 341 28.50 16.24 9.33
C ALA A 341 27.15 16.96 9.16
N LYS A 342 27.17 18.30 9.29
CA LYS A 342 26.01 19.14 9.06
C LYS A 342 25.45 18.95 7.63
N GLY A 343 24.18 18.65 7.54
CA GLY A 343 23.47 18.45 6.26
C GLY A 343 23.45 17.02 5.73
N ASP A 344 24.18 16.10 6.37
CA ASP A 344 24.16 14.68 5.96
C ASP A 344 22.79 14.05 6.18
N LYS A 345 22.44 13.16 5.26
CA LYS A 345 21.27 12.28 5.36
C LYS A 345 21.77 10.85 5.25
N ILE A 346 21.69 10.11 6.33
CA ILE A 346 22.22 8.75 6.43
C ILE A 346 21.07 7.76 6.51
N VAL A 347 21.14 6.73 5.69
CA VAL A 347 20.22 5.59 5.75
C VAL A 347 20.95 4.40 6.33
N VAL A 348 20.37 3.78 7.34
CA VAL A 348 20.92 2.59 7.99
C VAL A 348 20.12 1.37 7.50
N PHE A 349 20.81 0.44 6.85
CA PHE A 349 20.23 -0.82 6.40
C PHE A 349 20.66 -1.98 7.27
N SER A 350 19.73 -2.85 7.62
CA SER A 350 20.01 -4.13 8.27
C SER A 350 18.97 -5.17 7.88
N LYS A 351 19.39 -6.44 7.74
CA LYS A 351 18.46 -7.57 7.60
C LYS A 351 17.66 -7.79 8.89
N ASP A 352 18.27 -7.52 10.05
CA ASP A 352 17.63 -7.60 11.35
C ASP A 352 17.20 -6.23 11.85
N SER A 353 15.89 -6.00 11.99
CA SER A 353 15.34 -4.75 12.50
C SER A 353 15.70 -4.48 13.95
N ARG A 354 16.00 -5.55 14.76
CA ARG A 354 16.50 -5.39 16.11
C ARG A 354 17.81 -4.62 16.13
N ALA A 355 18.67 -4.84 15.11
CA ALA A 355 19.93 -4.13 14.97
C ALA A 355 19.74 -2.63 14.74
N THR A 356 18.83 -2.23 13.83
CA THR A 356 18.55 -0.81 13.58
C THR A 356 17.89 -0.16 14.79
N THR A 357 16.92 -0.81 15.41
CA THR A 357 16.27 -0.31 16.64
C THR A 357 17.31 -0.13 17.77
N ALA A 358 18.13 -1.15 18.04
CA ALA A 358 19.18 -1.08 19.07
C ALA A 358 20.20 0.03 18.78
N PHE A 359 20.57 0.24 17.51
CA PHE A 359 21.49 1.32 17.13
C PHE A 359 20.90 2.69 17.47
N TYR A 360 19.66 2.96 17.10
CA TYR A 360 19.00 4.23 17.41
C TYR A 360 18.71 4.39 18.90
N ASP A 361 18.31 3.33 19.60
CA ASP A 361 18.09 3.37 21.06
C ASP A 361 19.37 3.70 21.82
N ILE A 362 20.52 3.15 21.39
CA ILE A 362 21.82 3.47 21.97
C ILE A 362 22.16 4.93 21.76
N LEU A 363 22.00 5.45 20.52
CA LEU A 363 22.30 6.84 20.22
C LEU A 363 21.40 7.83 20.97
N ASN A 364 20.19 7.41 21.33
CA ASN A 364 19.27 8.20 22.17
C ASN A 364 19.42 7.93 23.69
N GLY A 365 20.36 7.06 24.09
CA GLY A 365 20.61 6.75 25.50
C GLY A 365 19.55 5.87 26.17
N LEU A 366 18.65 5.24 25.39
CA LEU A 366 17.62 4.31 25.86
C LEU A 366 18.18 2.92 26.15
N LYS A 367 19.25 2.53 25.46
CA LYS A 367 19.96 1.25 25.62
C LYS A 367 21.45 1.50 25.76
N LYS A 368 22.16 0.64 26.55
CA LYS A 368 23.63 0.69 26.64
C LYS A 368 24.25 -0.17 25.55
N GLN A 369 25.35 0.31 24.99
CA GLN A 369 26.22 -0.43 24.07
C GLN A 369 27.06 -1.46 24.84
N ASP A 370 27.50 -2.52 24.17
CA ASP A 370 28.44 -3.51 24.71
C ASP A 370 29.86 -2.98 24.69
N SER A 371 30.24 -2.27 23.61
CA SER A 371 31.54 -1.63 23.45
C SER A 371 31.46 -0.43 22.52
N GLY A 372 32.54 0.37 22.49
CA GLY A 372 32.62 1.56 21.68
C GLY A 372 32.09 2.82 22.36
N THR A 373 32.20 3.93 21.65
CA THR A 373 31.75 5.26 22.14
C THR A 373 31.03 6.00 21.03
N PHE A 374 30.18 6.92 21.43
CA PHE A 374 29.58 7.88 20.51
C PHE A 374 29.46 9.25 21.18
N ASP A 375 29.65 10.29 20.41
CA ASP A 375 29.59 11.68 20.87
C ASP A 375 28.73 12.51 19.91
N TRP A 376 27.72 13.18 20.47
CA TRP A 376 26.94 14.18 19.77
C TRP A 376 27.61 15.55 19.81
N GLY A 377 27.48 16.32 18.74
CA GLY A 377 27.94 17.69 18.71
C GLY A 377 27.33 18.54 19.83
N VAL A 378 28.13 19.38 20.47
CA VAL A 378 27.74 20.21 21.64
C VAL A 378 26.53 21.11 21.35
N THR A 379 26.26 21.43 20.08
CA THR A 379 25.19 22.31 19.64
C THR A 379 24.00 21.55 19.03
N THR A 380 24.05 20.22 19.03
CA THR A 380 23.00 19.37 18.48
C THR A 380 21.90 19.09 19.48
N THR A 381 20.66 19.22 19.05
CA THR A 381 19.47 18.68 19.73
C THR A 381 18.95 17.47 18.95
N GLN A 382 18.50 16.47 19.68
CA GLN A 382 18.06 15.19 19.10
C GLN A 382 16.55 15.06 19.22
N SER A 383 15.92 14.47 18.21
CA SER A 383 14.54 14.00 18.28
C SER A 383 14.49 12.60 17.69
N TYR A 384 13.79 11.71 18.36
CA TYR A 384 13.67 10.30 17.98
C TYR A 384 12.21 9.92 17.74
N LEU A 385 11.95 9.33 16.58
CA LEU A 385 10.67 8.70 16.28
C LEU A 385 10.85 7.18 16.40
N PRO A 386 10.40 6.55 17.52
CA PRO A 386 10.53 5.12 17.69
C PRO A 386 9.55 4.34 16.82
N VAL A 387 9.88 3.06 16.57
CA VAL A 387 8.99 2.12 15.85
C VAL A 387 7.72 1.85 16.67
N GLU A 388 7.88 1.65 17.99
CA GLU A 388 6.77 1.48 18.92
C GLU A 388 6.53 2.78 19.68
N ASN A 389 5.32 3.28 19.64
CA ASN A 389 4.94 4.57 20.21
C ASN A 389 3.82 4.47 21.27
N HIS A 390 3.44 3.27 21.69
CA HIS A 390 2.38 3.06 22.69
C HIS A 390 2.63 3.85 23.98
N SER A 391 3.87 3.92 24.45
CA SER A 391 4.25 4.67 25.65
C SER A 391 3.96 6.17 25.59
N PHE A 392 3.84 6.74 24.37
CA PHE A 392 3.48 8.15 24.22
C PHE A 392 1.99 8.42 24.46
N PHE A 393 1.15 7.39 24.38
CA PHE A 393 -0.31 7.51 24.47
C PHE A 393 -0.89 6.88 25.74
N GLU A 394 -0.08 6.65 26.76
CA GLU A 394 -0.52 6.13 28.07
C GLU A 394 -1.38 7.12 28.86
N ARG A 395 -1.29 8.42 28.53
CA ARG A 395 -2.04 9.47 29.20
C ARG A 395 -3.25 9.89 28.35
N ASP A 396 -4.36 10.19 29.02
CA ASP A 396 -5.61 10.62 28.39
C ASP A 396 -5.53 12.10 27.97
N TYR A 397 -4.68 12.39 26.99
CA TYR A 397 -4.55 13.71 26.39
C TYR A 397 -5.32 13.78 25.07
N THR A 398 -5.87 14.96 24.74
CA THR A 398 -6.27 15.22 23.36
C THR A 398 -5.02 15.29 22.47
N LEU A 399 -5.17 15.01 21.16
CA LEU A 399 -4.05 15.13 20.21
C LEU A 399 -3.39 16.51 20.22
N VAL A 400 -4.19 17.57 20.44
CA VAL A 400 -3.69 18.96 20.52
C VAL A 400 -2.87 19.17 21.78
N ASP A 401 -3.32 18.64 22.92
CA ASP A 401 -2.59 18.79 24.19
C ASP A 401 -1.30 17.95 24.18
N TRP A 402 -1.34 16.79 23.54
CA TRP A 402 -0.15 15.95 23.33
C TRP A 402 0.93 16.66 22.50
N LEU A 403 0.52 17.36 21.42
CA LEU A 403 1.46 18.14 20.59
C LEU A 403 2.01 19.39 21.28
N ARG A 404 1.43 19.84 22.39
CA ARG A 404 1.84 21.04 23.14
C ARG A 404 2.84 20.73 24.25
N GLN A 405 3.11 19.46 24.55
CA GLN A 405 4.10 19.05 25.55
C GLN A 405 5.52 19.34 25.05
#